data_042bed1fc3dc495a27c18640adb75f60
#
_entry.id   042bed1fc3dc495a27c18640adb75f60
#
_cell.length_a   1.000
_cell.length_b   1.000
_cell.length_c   1.000
_cell.angle_alpha   90.00
_cell.angle_beta   90.00
_cell.angle_gamma   90.00
#
_symmetry.space_group_name_H-M   'P 1'
#
loop_
_entity.id
_entity.type
_entity.pdbx_description
1 polymer ?
#
loop_
_entity_poly.entity_id
_entity_poly.type
_entity_poly.pdbx_seq_one_letter_code
_entity_poly.pdbx_strand_id
1 'polypeptide(L)'
;MDNDGSKLKENNKMEDKEAPELLLCLFLDGFGISGNNEANAVTAAKMPNLFNYICNYPVTLLFGKTKDARRRYWSLGCGIEDDSDNFLQAETCLSAILSQSGIKQAKIVASEQLAGLSLFFNNGNDSLYPEEVIDCLSSPSIDEALRPLGKNVLRSIENHLHEKIVSEVIFASLPLAHEASLRGDFKETVNNLEQIDKLLPKIVSAVLNKNGRIIITSPYGNAERTKDLATDWADKSPTNNNVPFLLIGSEYRGKTIGLADPLDGDLSVLAPAGTLADFAPTVLALLNLDKPVSMTGKSLI
;
A
#
# COMPACT_ATOMS: atom_id res chain seq x y z
N MET A 1 44.13 39.49 41.97
CA MET A 1 44.31 38.92 40.62
C MET A 1 43.39 37.75 40.50
N ASP A 2 42.16 38.10 40.15
CA ASP A 2 41.03 37.21 40.11
C ASP A 2 40.96 36.58 38.72
N ASN A 3 40.93 35.27 38.67
CA ASN A 3 40.80 34.54 37.41
C ASN A 3 39.42 33.87 37.42
N ASP A 4 38.44 34.59 36.90
CA ASP A 4 37.07 34.14 36.71
C ASP A 4 37.00 33.23 35.50
N GLY A 5 36.90 31.94 35.80
CA GLY A 5 36.72 30.87 34.81
C GLY A 5 35.26 30.53 34.61
N SER A 6 34.50 31.36 33.91
CA SER A 6 33.14 31.04 33.51
C SER A 6 33.11 29.89 32.48
N LYS A 7 32.87 28.68 32.95
CA LYS A 7 32.51 27.54 32.08
C LYS A 7 31.16 27.79 31.45
N LEU A 8 31.19 28.10 30.17
CA LEU A 8 30.01 28.01 29.30
C LEU A 8 29.53 26.55 29.30
N LYS A 9 28.39 26.30 29.92
CA LYS A 9 27.62 25.06 29.74
C LYS A 9 26.96 25.14 28.36
N GLU A 10 27.51 24.44 27.39
CA GLU A 10 26.78 24.11 26.17
C GLU A 10 25.56 23.30 26.57
N ASN A 11 24.40 23.93 26.52
CA ASN A 11 23.11 23.24 26.54
C ASN A 11 22.94 22.54 25.19
N ASN A 12 23.41 21.30 25.10
CA ASN A 12 22.92 20.36 24.09
C ASN A 12 21.43 20.11 24.40
N LYS A 13 20.54 20.95 23.85
CA LYS A 13 19.16 20.54 23.63
C LYS A 13 19.23 19.37 22.66
N MET A 14 19.08 18.16 23.17
CA MET A 14 18.56 17.04 22.36
C MET A 14 17.22 17.55 21.83
N GLU A 15 17.15 17.81 20.54
CA GLU A 15 15.87 17.98 19.86
C GLU A 15 15.10 16.70 20.17
N ASP A 16 13.95 16.85 20.85
CA ASP A 16 12.97 15.78 20.98
C ASP A 16 12.62 15.39 19.54
N LYS A 17 13.20 14.29 19.05
CA LYS A 17 12.72 13.64 17.83
C LYS A 17 11.30 13.23 18.19
N GLU A 18 10.32 13.87 17.57
CA GLU A 18 8.94 13.41 17.62
C GLU A 18 8.94 11.90 17.36
N ALA A 19 8.14 11.18 18.17
CA ALA A 19 8.05 9.73 18.00
C ALA A 19 7.71 9.41 16.54
N PRO A 20 8.36 8.39 15.94
CA PRO A 20 8.16 8.06 14.54
C PRO A 20 6.67 7.83 14.27
N GLU A 21 6.17 8.50 13.25
CA GLU A 21 4.77 8.43 12.87
C GLU A 21 4.48 7.07 12.23
N LEU A 22 3.57 6.31 12.85
CA LEU A 22 3.12 5.02 12.31
C LEU A 22 2.49 5.20 10.92
N LEU A 23 2.97 4.47 9.94
CA LEU A 23 2.41 4.43 8.60
C LEU A 23 2.07 2.99 8.19
N LEU A 24 0.80 2.73 7.90
CA LEU A 24 0.35 1.49 7.28
C LEU A 24 0.13 1.69 5.78
N CYS A 25 0.81 0.93 4.96
CA CYS A 25 0.56 0.81 3.52
C CYS A 25 -0.20 -0.49 3.27
N LEU A 26 -1.50 -0.39 3.00
CA LEU A 26 -2.39 -1.53 2.77
C LEU A 26 -2.61 -1.74 1.28
N PHE A 27 -2.17 -2.87 0.75
CA PHE A 27 -2.33 -3.27 -0.63
C PHE A 27 -3.55 -4.18 -0.78
N LEU A 28 -4.54 -3.72 -1.56
CA LEU A 28 -5.71 -4.52 -1.95
C LEU A 28 -5.40 -5.17 -3.30
N ASP A 29 -4.71 -6.31 -3.28
CA ASP A 29 -4.23 -6.93 -4.51
C ASP A 29 -5.40 -7.29 -5.44
N GLY A 30 -5.25 -6.90 -6.70
CA GLY A 30 -6.28 -7.08 -7.71
C GLY A 30 -7.37 -6.02 -7.74
N PHE A 31 -7.29 -4.97 -6.91
CA PHE A 31 -8.28 -3.90 -6.88
C PHE A 31 -7.96 -2.82 -7.93
N GLY A 32 -8.43 -3.03 -9.16
CA GLY A 32 -8.36 -2.04 -10.24
C GLY A 32 -9.64 -1.21 -10.35
N ILE A 33 -9.55 -0.08 -11.05
CA ILE A 33 -10.68 0.81 -11.29
C ILE A 33 -11.06 0.79 -12.77
N SER A 34 -12.31 0.45 -13.05
CA SER A 34 -12.92 0.57 -14.39
C SER A 34 -14.42 0.86 -14.28
N GLY A 35 -15.03 1.23 -15.40
CA GLY A 35 -16.46 1.46 -15.46
C GLY A 35 -17.28 0.22 -15.11
N ASN A 36 -18.53 0.43 -14.71
CA ASN A 36 -19.44 -0.65 -14.34
C ASN A 36 -19.78 -1.55 -15.54
N ASN A 37 -19.63 -2.85 -15.39
CA ASN A 37 -20.04 -3.89 -16.33
C ASN A 37 -20.21 -5.23 -15.61
N GLU A 38 -20.73 -6.25 -16.28
CA GLU A 38 -21.02 -7.56 -15.69
C GLU A 38 -19.78 -8.41 -15.31
N ALA A 39 -18.58 -8.00 -15.73
CA ALA A 39 -17.33 -8.63 -15.35
C ALA A 39 -16.61 -7.89 -14.20
N ASN A 40 -17.14 -6.75 -13.76
CA ASN A 40 -16.51 -5.90 -12.76
C ASN A 40 -17.04 -6.25 -11.35
N ALA A 41 -16.28 -7.10 -10.63
CA ALA A 41 -16.64 -7.48 -9.26
C ALA A 41 -16.45 -6.30 -8.28
N VAL A 42 -15.57 -5.33 -8.58
CA VAL A 42 -15.33 -4.16 -7.73
C VAL A 42 -16.57 -3.27 -7.65
N THR A 43 -17.24 -3.02 -8.80
CA THR A 43 -18.47 -2.24 -8.81
C THR A 43 -19.70 -3.02 -8.35
N ALA A 44 -19.67 -4.37 -8.42
CA ALA A 44 -20.75 -5.23 -7.95
C ALA A 44 -20.72 -5.43 -6.42
N ALA A 45 -19.55 -5.32 -5.79
CA ALA A 45 -19.41 -5.55 -4.35
C ALA A 45 -19.95 -4.35 -3.53
N LYS A 46 -20.63 -4.67 -2.41
CA LYS A 46 -21.10 -3.67 -1.45
C LYS A 46 -20.00 -3.33 -0.46
N MET A 47 -19.34 -2.18 -0.68
CA MET A 47 -18.22 -1.71 0.14
C MET A 47 -18.50 -0.34 0.79
N PRO A 48 -19.48 -0.25 1.71
CA PRO A 48 -19.88 1.03 2.30
C PRO A 48 -18.79 1.69 3.15
N ASN A 49 -17.89 0.92 3.77
CA ASN A 49 -16.81 1.47 4.59
C ASN A 49 -15.73 2.10 3.70
N LEU A 50 -15.29 1.40 2.65
CA LEU A 50 -14.34 1.95 1.67
C LEU A 50 -14.92 3.20 1.00
N PHE A 51 -16.18 3.16 0.58
CA PHE A 51 -16.88 4.29 0.01
C PHE A 51 -16.89 5.50 0.97
N ASN A 52 -17.19 5.28 2.26
CA ASN A 52 -17.15 6.33 3.26
C ASN A 52 -15.74 6.95 3.41
N TYR A 53 -14.68 6.14 3.31
CA TYR A 53 -13.31 6.67 3.35
C TYR A 53 -12.98 7.46 2.08
N ILE A 54 -13.38 7.00 0.91
CA ILE A 54 -13.21 7.72 -0.37
C ILE A 54 -13.86 9.12 -0.31
N CYS A 55 -15.07 9.22 0.27
CA CYS A 55 -15.79 10.49 0.38
C CYS A 55 -15.23 11.44 1.45
N ASN A 56 -14.41 10.95 2.38
CA ASN A 56 -13.98 11.76 3.53
C ASN A 56 -12.47 12.01 3.61
N TYR A 57 -11.68 11.43 2.71
CA TYR A 57 -10.22 11.53 2.74
C TYR A 57 -9.64 11.75 1.34
N PRO A 58 -8.41 12.31 1.25
CA PRO A 58 -7.75 12.50 -0.05
C PRO A 58 -7.64 11.19 -0.82
N VAL A 59 -8.11 11.20 -2.05
CA VAL A 59 -8.07 10.03 -2.94
C VAL A 59 -7.70 10.44 -4.35
N THR A 60 -6.98 9.58 -5.05
CA THR A 60 -6.71 9.69 -6.48
C THR A 60 -6.48 8.32 -7.08
N LEU A 61 -6.14 8.28 -8.35
CA LEU A 61 -5.74 7.07 -9.06
C LEU A 61 -4.26 7.13 -9.40
N LEU A 62 -3.63 5.95 -9.38
CA LEU A 62 -2.29 5.72 -9.90
C LEU A 62 -2.38 4.92 -11.19
N PHE A 63 -1.69 5.39 -12.22
CA PHE A 63 -1.54 4.67 -13.47
C PHE A 63 -0.35 3.72 -13.41
N GLY A 64 -0.51 2.50 -13.91
CA GLY A 64 0.58 1.55 -14.10
C GLY A 64 0.74 1.22 -15.58
N LYS A 65 1.91 1.47 -16.16
CA LYS A 65 2.17 1.31 -17.59
C LYS A 65 2.10 -0.14 -18.06
N THR A 66 2.37 -1.10 -17.21
CA THR A 66 2.51 -2.50 -17.55
C THR A 66 1.48 -3.40 -16.85
N LYS A 67 1.20 -4.57 -17.44
CA LYS A 67 0.45 -5.65 -16.80
C LYS A 67 1.35 -6.60 -15.97
N ASP A 68 2.67 -6.48 -16.08
CA ASP A 68 3.60 -7.32 -15.32
C ASP A 68 3.57 -6.91 -13.83
N ALA A 69 2.97 -7.75 -13.00
CA ALA A 69 2.86 -7.54 -11.57
C ALA A 69 4.23 -7.33 -10.88
N ARG A 70 5.28 -7.98 -11.36
CA ARG A 70 6.64 -7.85 -10.83
C ARG A 70 7.16 -6.43 -10.99
N ARG A 71 7.02 -5.86 -12.20
CA ARG A 71 7.40 -4.46 -12.49
C ARG A 71 6.57 -3.48 -11.69
N ARG A 72 5.28 -3.77 -11.46
CA ARG A 72 4.41 -2.90 -10.66
C ARG A 72 4.82 -2.85 -9.20
N TYR A 73 5.18 -3.98 -8.59
CA TYR A 73 5.77 -4.01 -7.26
C TYR A 73 7.11 -3.30 -7.21
N TRP A 74 7.94 -3.46 -8.24
CA TRP A 74 9.21 -2.76 -8.35
C TRP A 74 9.02 -1.24 -8.47
N SER A 75 8.08 -0.77 -9.30
CA SER A 75 7.77 0.67 -9.42
C SER A 75 7.32 1.26 -8.08
N LEU A 76 6.45 0.54 -7.33
CA LEU A 76 6.03 0.95 -5.99
C LEU A 76 7.22 1.07 -5.02
N GLY A 77 8.12 0.08 -5.03
CA GLY A 77 9.23 0.04 -4.08
C GLY A 77 10.41 0.92 -4.46
N CYS A 78 10.71 1.07 -5.75
CA CYS A 78 11.88 1.82 -6.22
C CYS A 78 11.57 3.26 -6.64
N GLY A 79 10.30 3.65 -6.74
CA GLY A 79 9.91 5.00 -7.14
C GLY A 79 10.33 5.35 -8.57
N ILE A 80 10.39 4.36 -9.46
CA ILE A 80 10.82 4.50 -10.85
C ILE A 80 9.81 3.83 -11.76
N GLU A 81 9.54 4.43 -12.92
CA GLU A 81 8.87 3.75 -14.03
C GLU A 81 9.85 3.50 -15.16
N ASP A 82 10.09 2.23 -15.46
CA ASP A 82 10.97 1.80 -16.52
C ASP A 82 10.30 0.71 -17.36
N ASP A 83 10.34 0.86 -18.68
CA ASP A 83 9.80 -0.09 -19.65
C ASP A 83 10.87 -1.08 -20.17
N SER A 84 12.12 -0.98 -19.69
CA SER A 84 13.22 -1.86 -20.08
C SER A 84 13.01 -3.30 -19.61
N ASP A 85 13.53 -4.28 -20.35
CA ASP A 85 13.44 -5.69 -19.95
C ASP A 85 14.24 -6.00 -18.69
N ASN A 86 15.22 -5.17 -18.36
CA ASN A 86 16.09 -5.32 -17.19
C ASN A 86 15.79 -4.27 -16.11
N PHE A 87 14.58 -4.29 -15.58
CA PHE A 87 14.08 -3.28 -14.64
C PHE A 87 14.67 -3.37 -13.21
N LEU A 88 15.26 -4.52 -12.80
CA LEU A 88 15.84 -4.69 -11.45
C LEU A 88 17.22 -4.03 -11.34
N GLN A 89 17.35 -2.74 -11.66
CA GLN A 89 18.60 -1.98 -11.68
C GLN A 89 18.48 -0.59 -11.03
N ALA A 90 17.52 -0.40 -10.14
CA ALA A 90 17.44 0.85 -9.39
C ALA A 90 18.66 0.99 -8.46
N GLU A 91 19.13 2.21 -8.24
CA GLU A 91 20.22 2.49 -7.29
C GLU A 91 19.80 2.17 -5.86
N THR A 92 18.52 2.33 -5.54
CA THR A 92 17.98 2.07 -4.20
C THR A 92 16.48 1.72 -4.28
N CYS A 93 15.91 1.34 -3.16
CA CYS A 93 14.47 1.14 -2.98
C CYS A 93 14.00 1.68 -1.63
N LEU A 94 12.70 1.79 -1.46
CA LEU A 94 12.08 2.33 -0.24
C LEU A 94 12.55 1.57 1.01
N SER A 95 12.55 0.23 1.00
CA SER A 95 12.99 -0.56 2.16
C SER A 95 14.44 -0.31 2.54
N ALA A 96 15.32 -0.09 1.56
CA ALA A 96 16.72 0.25 1.82
C ALA A 96 16.85 1.62 2.50
N ILE A 97 16.08 2.61 2.04
CA ILE A 97 16.10 3.98 2.61
C ILE A 97 15.55 3.96 4.03
N LEU A 98 14.44 3.27 4.28
CA LEU A 98 13.87 3.12 5.62
C LEU A 98 14.89 2.50 6.58
N SER A 99 15.55 1.42 6.16
CA SER A 99 16.60 0.76 6.93
C SER A 99 17.79 1.68 7.23
N GLN A 100 18.30 2.42 6.21
CA GLN A 100 19.39 3.39 6.38
C GLN A 100 19.01 4.52 7.33
N SER A 101 17.72 4.85 7.41
CA SER A 101 17.18 5.85 8.34
C SER A 101 16.90 5.29 9.74
N GLY A 102 17.16 3.99 9.97
CA GLY A 102 16.89 3.32 11.24
C GLY A 102 15.42 3.07 11.52
N ILE A 103 14.55 3.15 10.50
CA ILE A 103 13.11 2.97 10.62
C ILE A 103 12.77 1.47 10.59
N LYS A 104 12.04 1.03 11.60
CA LYS A 104 11.57 -0.35 11.71
C LYS A 104 10.41 -0.59 10.76
N GLN A 105 10.54 -1.59 9.92
CA GLN A 105 9.55 -1.92 8.91
C GLN A 105 9.09 -3.38 9.01
N ALA A 106 7.81 -3.61 8.77
CA ALA A 106 7.21 -4.93 8.69
C ALA A 106 6.52 -5.14 7.35
N LYS A 107 6.64 -6.33 6.79
CA LYS A 107 5.88 -6.78 5.64
C LYS A 107 4.99 -7.93 6.03
N ILE A 108 3.69 -7.76 5.88
CA ILE A 108 2.66 -8.77 6.17
C ILE A 108 2.10 -9.23 4.83
N VAL A 109 2.38 -10.46 4.45
CA VAL A 109 2.13 -10.93 3.10
C VAL A 109 1.70 -12.40 3.09
N ALA A 110 0.78 -12.75 2.20
CA ALA A 110 0.46 -14.15 1.93
C ALA A 110 1.59 -14.81 1.12
N SER A 111 1.74 -16.12 1.26
CA SER A 111 2.82 -16.89 0.62
C SER A 111 2.91 -16.67 -0.88
N GLU A 112 1.78 -16.52 -1.57
CA GLU A 112 1.70 -16.32 -3.03
C GLU A 112 2.18 -14.94 -3.47
N GLN A 113 2.04 -13.92 -2.63
CA GLN A 113 2.49 -12.55 -2.89
C GLN A 113 3.85 -12.24 -2.30
N LEU A 114 4.50 -13.23 -1.65
CA LEU A 114 5.79 -13.01 -0.98
C LEU A 114 6.81 -12.36 -1.92
N ALA A 115 7.01 -12.91 -3.12
CA ALA A 115 7.98 -12.38 -4.07
C ALA A 115 7.67 -10.93 -4.50
N GLY A 116 6.40 -10.53 -4.52
CA GLY A 116 6.00 -9.16 -4.83
C GLY A 116 6.60 -8.16 -3.85
N LEU A 117 6.30 -8.30 -2.57
CA LEU A 117 6.71 -7.37 -1.51
C LEU A 117 8.13 -7.61 -1.00
N SER A 118 8.68 -8.82 -1.08
CA SER A 118 10.03 -9.09 -0.58
C SER A 118 11.11 -8.93 -1.65
N LEU A 119 10.90 -9.44 -2.87
CA LEU A 119 11.90 -9.45 -3.91
C LEU A 119 11.76 -8.24 -4.86
N PHE A 120 10.62 -8.12 -5.55
CA PHE A 120 10.47 -7.07 -6.56
C PHE A 120 10.38 -5.67 -5.95
N PHE A 121 9.63 -5.50 -4.87
CA PHE A 121 9.58 -4.24 -4.11
C PHE A 121 10.96 -3.83 -3.56
N ASN A 122 11.82 -4.81 -3.24
CA ASN A 122 13.17 -4.62 -2.76
C ASN A 122 14.23 -4.59 -3.88
N ASN A 123 13.85 -4.27 -5.11
CA ASN A 123 14.77 -4.16 -6.26
C ASN A 123 15.55 -5.45 -6.56
N GLY A 124 14.94 -6.60 -6.39
CA GLY A 124 15.58 -7.90 -6.60
C GLY A 124 16.45 -8.40 -5.43
N ASN A 125 16.51 -7.66 -4.34
CA ASN A 125 17.18 -8.13 -3.12
C ASN A 125 16.29 -9.15 -2.40
N ASP A 126 16.78 -10.38 -2.25
CA ASP A 126 16.10 -11.49 -1.57
C ASP A 126 16.40 -11.57 -0.06
N SER A 127 17.33 -10.74 0.40
CA SER A 127 17.73 -10.66 1.82
C SER A 127 16.98 -9.54 2.53
N LEU A 128 16.70 -9.72 3.80
CA LEU A 128 16.10 -8.68 4.64
C LEU A 128 17.10 -7.54 4.86
N TYR A 129 16.58 -6.32 4.78
CA TYR A 129 17.33 -5.16 5.25
C TYR A 129 17.39 -5.14 6.79
N PRO A 130 18.39 -4.49 7.42
CA PRO A 130 18.34 -4.20 8.84
C PRO A 130 17.02 -3.53 9.23
N GLU A 131 16.48 -3.87 10.39
CA GLU A 131 15.17 -3.39 10.90
C GLU A 131 13.95 -3.79 10.03
N GLU A 132 14.10 -4.72 9.10
CA GLU A 132 13.00 -5.30 8.31
C GLU A 132 12.60 -6.67 8.85
N VAL A 133 11.29 -6.90 9.01
CA VAL A 133 10.72 -8.20 9.34
C VAL A 133 9.64 -8.58 8.33
N ILE A 134 9.46 -9.89 8.10
CA ILE A 134 8.41 -10.39 7.19
C ILE A 134 7.56 -11.42 7.93
N ASP A 135 6.27 -11.12 8.04
CA ASP A 135 5.23 -12.07 8.43
C ASP A 135 4.65 -12.74 7.18
N CYS A 136 5.18 -13.91 6.84
CA CYS A 136 4.64 -14.70 5.74
C CYS A 136 3.49 -15.56 6.25
N LEU A 137 2.28 -15.21 5.85
CA LEU A 137 1.05 -15.91 6.23
C LEU A 137 0.75 -17.01 5.23
N SER A 138 0.49 -18.23 5.73
CA SER A 138 0.08 -19.33 4.86
C SER A 138 -1.26 -19.00 4.22
N SER A 139 -1.33 -19.11 2.89
CA SER A 139 -2.59 -19.08 2.21
C SER A 139 -3.36 -20.38 2.44
N PRO A 140 -4.68 -20.32 2.61
CA PRO A 140 -5.47 -21.53 2.69
C PRO A 140 -5.35 -22.33 1.38
N SER A 141 -5.50 -23.65 1.46
CA SER A 141 -5.56 -24.50 0.28
C SER A 141 -6.71 -24.06 -0.66
N ILE A 142 -6.64 -24.47 -1.94
CA ILE A 142 -7.61 -24.09 -2.97
C ILE A 142 -9.08 -24.40 -2.55
N ASP A 143 -9.26 -25.39 -1.69
CA ASP A 143 -10.57 -25.83 -1.19
C ASP A 143 -11.01 -25.12 0.11
N GLU A 144 -10.14 -24.33 0.73
CA GLU A 144 -10.46 -23.58 1.96
C GLU A 144 -10.86 -22.14 1.63
N ALA A 145 -11.84 -21.63 2.38
CA ALA A 145 -12.28 -20.25 2.22
C ALA A 145 -11.16 -19.26 2.61
N LEU A 146 -10.92 -18.23 1.79
CA LEU A 146 -9.91 -17.19 2.02
C LEU A 146 -10.20 -16.29 3.25
N ARG A 147 -11.35 -16.44 3.89
CA ARG A 147 -11.77 -15.66 5.08
C ARG A 147 -10.77 -15.67 6.25
N PRO A 148 -10.10 -16.79 6.58
CA PRO A 148 -9.10 -16.81 7.64
C PRO A 148 -7.92 -15.90 7.35
N LEU A 149 -7.47 -15.78 6.10
CA LEU A 149 -6.32 -14.97 5.71
C LEU A 149 -6.51 -13.49 6.06
N GLY A 150 -7.64 -12.88 5.71
CA GLY A 150 -7.93 -11.49 6.06
C GLY A 150 -7.89 -11.23 7.58
N LYS A 151 -8.39 -12.18 8.40
CA LYS A 151 -8.30 -12.08 9.85
C LYS A 151 -6.86 -12.25 10.36
N ASN A 152 -6.06 -13.09 9.71
CA ASN A 152 -4.65 -13.27 10.06
C ASN A 152 -3.83 -12.02 9.73
N VAL A 153 -4.09 -11.38 8.58
CA VAL A 153 -3.49 -10.07 8.25
C VAL A 153 -3.85 -9.03 9.30
N LEU A 154 -5.14 -8.89 9.67
CA LEU A 154 -5.56 -7.97 10.74
C LEU A 154 -4.81 -8.25 12.05
N ARG A 155 -4.76 -9.52 12.48
CA ARG A 155 -4.04 -9.92 13.72
C ARG A 155 -2.56 -9.57 13.64
N SER A 156 -1.91 -9.83 12.50
CA SER A 156 -0.49 -9.48 12.32
C SER A 156 -0.29 -7.96 12.39
N ILE A 157 -1.15 -7.16 11.76
CA ILE A 157 -1.13 -5.69 11.90
C ILE A 157 -1.25 -5.31 13.39
N GLU A 158 -2.26 -5.83 14.09
CA GLU A 158 -2.47 -5.54 15.52
C GLU A 158 -1.25 -5.92 16.37
N ASN A 159 -0.60 -7.05 16.10
CA ASN A 159 0.62 -7.46 16.79
C ASN A 159 1.73 -6.41 16.62
N HIS A 160 2.01 -5.97 15.39
CA HIS A 160 3.03 -4.94 15.13
C HIS A 160 2.69 -3.59 15.77
N LEU A 161 1.41 -3.30 16.02
CA LEU A 161 0.98 -2.10 16.73
C LEU A 161 1.14 -2.19 18.25
N HIS A 162 1.19 -3.39 18.81
CA HIS A 162 1.20 -3.64 20.27
C HIS A 162 2.49 -4.23 20.82
N GLU A 163 3.41 -4.68 19.98
CA GLU A 163 4.67 -5.29 20.41
C GLU A 163 5.63 -4.27 21.05
N LYS A 164 6.60 -4.79 21.83
CA LYS A 164 7.67 -3.97 22.42
C LYS A 164 8.57 -3.32 21.36
N ILE A 165 8.59 -3.90 20.14
CA ILE A 165 9.28 -3.36 18.98
C ILE A 165 8.18 -2.97 17.99
N VAL A 166 7.66 -1.77 18.15
CA VAL A 166 6.66 -1.21 17.24
C VAL A 166 7.29 -1.00 15.87
N SER A 167 6.70 -1.57 14.83
CA SER A 167 7.08 -1.22 13.45
C SER A 167 6.51 0.16 13.13
N GLU A 168 7.38 1.05 12.63
CA GLU A 168 7.02 2.42 12.27
C GLU A 168 6.36 2.47 10.90
N VAL A 169 6.74 1.55 10.01
CA VAL A 169 6.13 1.36 8.69
C VAL A 169 5.70 -0.09 8.52
N ILE A 170 4.44 -0.30 8.14
CA ILE A 170 3.87 -1.62 7.88
C ILE A 170 3.37 -1.67 6.44
N PHE A 171 3.87 -2.62 5.65
CA PHE A 171 3.36 -2.94 4.33
C PHE A 171 2.54 -4.23 4.43
N ALA A 172 1.23 -4.15 4.23
CA ALA A 172 0.35 -5.31 4.37
C ALA A 172 -0.41 -5.59 3.07
N SER A 173 -0.42 -6.84 2.61
CA SER A 173 -1.17 -7.29 1.43
C SER A 173 -2.44 -8.02 1.82
N LEU A 174 -3.54 -7.71 1.14
CA LEU A 174 -4.83 -8.40 1.21
C LEU A 174 -5.20 -8.98 -0.17
N PRO A 175 -4.73 -10.17 -0.53
CA PRO A 175 -4.91 -10.74 -1.87
C PRO A 175 -6.26 -11.44 -2.09
N LEU A 176 -7.21 -11.33 -1.17
CA LEU A 176 -8.45 -12.11 -1.17
C LEU A 176 -9.24 -12.03 -2.47
N ALA A 177 -9.38 -10.82 -3.04
CA ALA A 177 -10.12 -10.60 -4.28
C ALA A 177 -9.34 -11.13 -5.49
N HIS A 178 -8.02 -10.92 -5.51
CA HIS A 178 -7.13 -11.38 -6.56
C HIS A 178 -7.17 -12.90 -6.70
N GLU A 179 -7.03 -13.63 -5.61
CA GLU A 179 -7.03 -15.09 -5.60
C GLU A 179 -8.34 -15.69 -6.14
N ALA A 180 -9.50 -15.13 -5.79
CA ALA A 180 -10.77 -15.56 -6.32
C ALA A 180 -10.92 -15.24 -7.82
N SER A 181 -10.48 -14.06 -8.24
CA SER A 181 -10.50 -13.62 -9.64
C SER A 181 -9.63 -14.50 -10.52
N LEU A 182 -8.44 -14.92 -10.05
CA LEU A 182 -7.58 -15.87 -10.76
C LEU A 182 -8.26 -17.21 -11.04
N ARG A 183 -9.20 -17.63 -10.18
CA ARG A 183 -10.01 -18.83 -10.41
C ARG A 183 -11.17 -18.58 -11.38
N GLY A 184 -11.45 -17.33 -11.73
CA GLY A 184 -12.59 -16.95 -12.55
C GLY A 184 -13.92 -16.98 -11.78
N ASP A 185 -13.86 -16.96 -10.44
CA ASP A 185 -15.05 -17.00 -9.60
C ASP A 185 -15.50 -15.57 -9.27
N PHE A 186 -16.37 -15.01 -10.11
CA PHE A 186 -16.95 -13.68 -9.92
C PHE A 186 -17.66 -13.53 -8.56
N LYS A 187 -18.46 -14.52 -8.18
CA LYS A 187 -19.25 -14.46 -6.94
C LYS A 187 -18.33 -14.46 -5.71
N GLU A 188 -17.32 -15.31 -5.71
CA GLU A 188 -16.36 -15.37 -4.62
C GLU A 188 -15.50 -14.10 -4.60
N THR A 189 -15.14 -13.53 -5.76
CA THR A 189 -14.44 -12.24 -5.84
C THR A 189 -15.24 -11.12 -5.18
N VAL A 190 -16.54 -11.02 -5.49
CA VAL A 190 -17.47 -10.07 -4.83
C VAL A 190 -17.53 -10.29 -3.32
N ASN A 191 -17.73 -11.55 -2.89
CA ASN A 191 -17.78 -11.89 -1.46
C ASN A 191 -16.49 -11.49 -0.73
N ASN A 192 -15.33 -11.69 -1.35
CA ASN A 192 -14.04 -11.37 -0.75
C ASN A 192 -13.80 -9.85 -0.67
N LEU A 193 -14.22 -9.08 -1.66
CA LEU A 193 -14.23 -7.62 -1.60
C LEU A 193 -15.09 -7.11 -0.44
N GLU A 194 -16.30 -7.69 -0.26
CA GLU A 194 -17.16 -7.35 0.88
C GLU A 194 -16.57 -7.79 2.25
N GLN A 195 -15.78 -8.85 2.29
CA GLN A 195 -15.04 -9.22 3.51
C GLN A 195 -13.90 -8.25 3.80
N ILE A 196 -13.16 -7.80 2.77
CA ILE A 196 -12.14 -6.73 2.92
C ILE A 196 -12.80 -5.49 3.51
N ASP A 197 -13.94 -5.06 2.95
CA ASP A 197 -14.65 -3.88 3.45
C ASP A 197 -15.01 -3.97 4.94
N LYS A 198 -15.42 -5.16 5.41
CA LYS A 198 -15.73 -5.41 6.84
C LYS A 198 -14.50 -5.38 7.76
N LEU A 199 -13.30 -5.60 7.21
CA LEU A 199 -12.04 -5.51 7.97
C LEU A 199 -11.54 -4.08 8.09
N LEU A 200 -11.79 -3.24 7.09
CA LEU A 200 -11.27 -1.87 7.02
C LEU A 200 -11.51 -1.03 8.28
N PRO A 201 -12.73 -0.99 8.88
CA PRO A 201 -12.94 -0.17 10.08
C PRO A 201 -12.05 -0.58 11.26
N LYS A 202 -11.76 -1.87 11.41
CA LYS A 202 -10.89 -2.37 12.49
C LYS A 202 -9.45 -1.97 12.24
N ILE A 203 -8.97 -2.15 11.00
CA ILE A 203 -7.61 -1.76 10.59
C ILE A 203 -7.43 -0.24 10.77
N VAL A 204 -8.35 0.55 10.22
CA VAL A 204 -8.30 2.01 10.28
C VAL A 204 -8.34 2.50 11.72
N SER A 205 -9.25 1.98 12.54
CA SER A 205 -9.33 2.36 13.95
C SER A 205 -8.07 2.00 14.72
N ALA A 206 -7.49 0.82 14.50
CA ALA A 206 -6.27 0.39 15.17
C ALA A 206 -5.09 1.35 14.91
N VAL A 207 -4.93 1.79 13.66
CA VAL A 207 -3.86 2.71 13.25
C VAL A 207 -4.13 4.14 13.74
N LEU A 208 -5.35 4.67 13.53
CA LEU A 208 -5.68 6.03 13.95
C LEU A 208 -5.61 6.22 15.47
N ASN A 209 -5.92 5.19 16.27
CA ASN A 209 -5.75 5.22 17.72
C ASN A 209 -4.28 5.35 18.16
N LYS A 210 -3.35 5.15 17.27
CA LYS A 210 -1.90 5.36 17.45
C LYS A 210 -1.39 6.64 16.78
N ASN A 211 -2.29 7.55 16.39
CA ASN A 211 -1.98 8.74 15.60
C ASN A 211 -1.28 8.41 14.28
N GLY A 212 -1.49 7.20 13.76
CA GLY A 212 -0.89 6.74 12.53
C GLY A 212 -1.65 7.21 11.28
N ARG A 213 -1.02 6.98 10.13
CA ARG A 213 -1.57 7.23 8.78
C ARG A 213 -1.71 5.94 8.03
N ILE A 214 -2.59 5.91 7.05
CA ILE A 214 -2.82 4.74 6.20
C ILE A 214 -2.83 5.17 4.74
N ILE A 215 -2.08 4.47 3.91
CA ILE A 215 -2.26 4.48 2.47
C ILE A 215 -2.98 3.19 2.09
N ILE A 216 -4.12 3.30 1.38
CA ILE A 216 -4.77 2.16 0.73
C ILE A 216 -4.54 2.28 -0.76
N THR A 217 -3.93 1.26 -1.37
CA THR A 217 -3.68 1.19 -2.81
C THR A 217 -3.71 -0.25 -3.31
N SER A 218 -3.35 -0.47 -4.55
CA SER A 218 -3.17 -1.80 -5.13
C SER A 218 -1.95 -1.80 -6.06
N PRO A 219 -1.19 -2.88 -6.14
CA PRO A 219 -0.13 -2.96 -7.14
C PRO A 219 -0.68 -3.12 -8.57
N TYR A 220 -1.82 -3.77 -8.75
CA TYR A 220 -2.45 -4.04 -10.04
C TYR A 220 -3.95 -4.30 -9.90
N GLY A 221 -4.68 -4.19 -11.01
CA GLY A 221 -6.07 -4.60 -11.12
C GLY A 221 -6.19 -6.05 -11.61
N ASN A 222 -7.34 -6.65 -11.35
CA ASN A 222 -7.76 -7.98 -11.82
C ASN A 222 -9.26 -8.20 -11.51
N ALA A 223 -9.71 -7.85 -10.30
CA ALA A 223 -11.09 -8.06 -9.85
C ALA A 223 -12.13 -7.20 -10.59
N GLU A 224 -11.71 -6.09 -11.20
CA GLU A 224 -12.56 -5.26 -12.04
C GLU A 224 -12.77 -5.83 -13.45
N ARG A 225 -12.11 -6.96 -13.75
CA ARG A 225 -12.24 -7.68 -15.02
C ARG A 225 -12.06 -9.18 -14.81
N THR A 226 -13.04 -9.83 -14.21
CA THR A 226 -12.99 -11.27 -13.90
C THR A 226 -13.19 -12.16 -15.11
N LYS A 227 -13.75 -11.62 -16.21
CA LYS A 227 -13.95 -12.30 -17.49
C LYS A 227 -13.75 -11.37 -18.67
N ASP A 228 -13.40 -11.93 -19.81
CA ASP A 228 -13.42 -11.26 -21.11
C ASP A 228 -14.87 -11.20 -21.62
N LEU A 229 -15.38 -9.97 -21.86
CA LEU A 229 -16.78 -9.76 -22.26
C LEU A 229 -17.12 -10.26 -23.66
N ALA A 230 -16.10 -10.47 -24.53
CA ALA A 230 -16.33 -10.95 -25.88
C ALA A 230 -16.40 -12.48 -25.95
N THR A 231 -15.64 -13.16 -25.09
CA THR A 231 -15.52 -14.64 -25.10
C THR A 231 -16.21 -15.32 -23.94
N ASP A 232 -16.61 -14.54 -22.91
CA ASP A 232 -17.15 -15.01 -21.61
C ASP A 232 -16.19 -15.92 -20.82
N TRP A 233 -14.92 -15.96 -21.23
CA TRP A 233 -13.89 -16.75 -20.54
C TRP A 233 -13.30 -15.96 -19.37
N ALA A 234 -12.96 -16.69 -18.29
CA ALA A 234 -12.30 -16.09 -17.14
C ALA A 234 -10.99 -15.39 -17.54
N ASP A 235 -10.84 -14.11 -17.19
CA ASP A 235 -9.58 -13.38 -17.35
C ASP A 235 -8.77 -13.49 -16.07
N LYS A 236 -7.70 -14.27 -16.15
CA LYS A 236 -6.82 -14.59 -15.02
C LYS A 236 -5.58 -13.69 -14.96
N SER A 237 -5.53 -12.66 -15.78
CA SER A 237 -4.35 -11.81 -15.92
C SER A 237 -4.51 -10.51 -15.12
N PRO A 238 -3.42 -9.96 -14.55
CA PRO A 238 -3.43 -8.60 -14.08
C PRO A 238 -3.82 -7.63 -15.20
N THR A 239 -4.55 -6.58 -14.86
CA THR A 239 -4.91 -5.51 -15.79
C THR A 239 -3.93 -4.35 -15.67
N ASN A 240 -3.92 -3.46 -16.66
CA ASN A 240 -3.23 -2.17 -16.59
C ASN A 240 -4.19 -1.02 -16.24
N ASN A 241 -5.38 -1.32 -15.73
CA ASN A 241 -6.28 -0.32 -15.21
C ASN A 241 -5.64 0.46 -14.06
N ASN A 242 -6.12 1.69 -13.88
CA ASN A 242 -5.71 2.51 -12.75
C ASN A 242 -6.04 1.81 -11.44
N VAL A 243 -5.27 2.10 -10.40
CA VAL A 243 -5.51 1.60 -9.04
C VAL A 243 -5.74 2.78 -8.10
N PRO A 244 -6.48 2.62 -7.00
CA PRO A 244 -6.73 3.71 -6.07
C PRO A 244 -5.47 4.07 -5.29
N PHE A 245 -5.36 5.32 -4.88
CA PHE A 245 -4.48 5.80 -3.83
C PHE A 245 -5.33 6.63 -2.87
N LEU A 246 -5.54 6.13 -1.67
CA LEU A 246 -6.36 6.76 -0.64
C LEU A 246 -5.49 6.98 0.60
N LEU A 247 -5.42 8.22 1.10
CA LEU A 247 -4.63 8.60 2.26
C LEU A 247 -5.54 8.91 3.44
N ILE A 248 -5.46 8.12 4.51
CA ILE A 248 -6.26 8.26 5.73
C ILE A 248 -5.34 8.69 6.88
N GLY A 249 -5.73 9.73 7.60
CA GLY A 249 -5.09 10.25 8.79
C GLY A 249 -6.02 11.26 9.44
N SER A 250 -5.92 11.45 10.75
CA SER A 250 -6.82 12.37 11.47
C SER A 250 -6.77 13.79 10.89
N GLU A 251 -5.60 14.24 10.47
CA GLU A 251 -5.33 15.55 9.87
C GLU A 251 -5.84 15.71 8.44
N TYR A 252 -6.13 14.61 7.74
CA TYR A 252 -6.56 14.63 6.34
C TYR A 252 -8.08 14.56 6.17
N ARG A 253 -8.83 14.32 7.23
CA ARG A 253 -10.28 14.18 7.14
C ARG A 253 -10.95 15.45 6.60
N GLY A 254 -11.77 15.31 5.58
CA GLY A 254 -12.46 16.42 4.91
C GLY A 254 -11.55 17.30 4.05
N LYS A 255 -10.33 16.82 3.71
CA LYS A 255 -9.37 17.54 2.86
C LYS A 255 -9.11 16.76 1.59
N THR A 256 -8.79 17.47 0.52
CA THR A 256 -8.34 16.89 -0.76
C THR A 256 -6.82 16.94 -0.94
N ILE A 257 -6.13 17.80 -0.19
CA ILE A 257 -4.68 18.06 -0.30
C ILE A 257 -4.18 18.33 -1.73
N GLY A 258 -5.00 19.00 -2.54
CA GLY A 258 -4.69 19.34 -3.94
C GLY A 258 -5.06 18.25 -4.94
N LEU A 259 -5.58 17.09 -4.50
CA LEU A 259 -6.12 16.04 -5.36
C LEU A 259 -7.56 16.38 -5.77
N ALA A 260 -8.03 15.78 -6.88
CA ALA A 260 -9.41 15.92 -7.31
C ALA A 260 -10.36 15.20 -6.35
N ASP A 261 -11.52 15.81 -6.10
CA ASP A 261 -12.58 15.19 -5.32
C ASP A 261 -13.46 14.34 -6.27
N PRO A 262 -13.59 13.02 -6.03
CA PRO A 262 -14.42 12.19 -6.90
C PRO A 262 -15.90 12.55 -6.74
N LEU A 263 -16.55 12.85 -7.87
CA LEU A 263 -17.98 13.11 -7.89
C LEU A 263 -18.74 11.90 -7.34
N ASP A 264 -19.53 12.12 -6.30
CA ASP A 264 -20.32 11.07 -5.62
C ASP A 264 -19.49 9.82 -5.23
N GLY A 265 -18.17 9.98 -5.00
CA GLY A 265 -17.27 8.88 -4.64
C GLY A 265 -16.95 7.90 -5.77
N ASP A 266 -17.33 8.19 -7.01
CA ASP A 266 -17.05 7.35 -8.17
C ASP A 266 -15.62 7.58 -8.67
N LEU A 267 -14.73 6.62 -8.37
CA LEU A 267 -13.35 6.67 -8.80
C LEU A 267 -13.17 6.46 -10.32
N SER A 268 -14.15 5.86 -11.01
CA SER A 268 -14.02 5.55 -12.44
C SER A 268 -14.02 6.79 -13.34
N VAL A 269 -14.48 7.91 -12.82
CA VAL A 269 -14.51 9.21 -13.54
C VAL A 269 -13.26 10.05 -13.29
N LEU A 270 -12.38 9.65 -12.34
CA LEU A 270 -11.16 10.39 -12.06
C LEU A 270 -10.07 10.12 -13.10
N ALA A 271 -9.36 11.18 -13.48
CA ALA A 271 -8.07 11.04 -14.12
C ALA A 271 -6.99 10.70 -13.06
N PRO A 272 -6.02 9.83 -13.37
CA PRO A 272 -4.92 9.54 -12.44
C PRO A 272 -4.07 10.80 -12.22
N ALA A 273 -3.78 11.12 -10.95
CA ALA A 273 -2.88 12.22 -10.60
C ALA A 273 -1.40 11.82 -10.62
N GLY A 274 -1.13 10.52 -10.65
CA GLY A 274 0.23 10.00 -10.64
C GLY A 274 0.34 8.59 -11.21
N THR A 275 1.51 8.02 -11.00
CA THR A 275 1.86 6.65 -11.39
C THR A 275 2.25 5.81 -10.18
N LEU A 276 2.44 4.51 -10.35
CA LEU A 276 2.91 3.64 -9.26
C LEU A 276 4.28 4.08 -8.70
N ALA A 277 5.12 4.72 -9.52
CA ALA A 277 6.40 5.24 -9.08
C ALA A 277 6.30 6.40 -8.06
N ASP A 278 5.14 7.04 -7.98
CA ASP A 278 4.90 8.16 -7.05
C ASP A 278 4.62 7.66 -5.61
N PHE A 279 4.40 6.36 -5.44
CA PHE A 279 4.14 5.77 -4.12
C PHE A 279 5.33 5.91 -3.16
N ALA A 280 6.54 5.45 -3.54
CA ALA A 280 7.70 5.53 -2.66
C ALA A 280 8.07 6.98 -2.28
N PRO A 281 8.13 7.95 -3.21
CA PRO A 281 8.30 9.36 -2.86
C PRO A 281 7.25 9.91 -1.90
N THR A 282 5.99 9.47 -2.03
CA THR A 282 4.91 9.90 -1.14
C THR A 282 5.08 9.32 0.27
N VAL A 283 5.48 8.05 0.38
CA VAL A 283 5.81 7.43 1.68
C VAL A 283 6.96 8.16 2.34
N LEU A 284 8.03 8.47 1.61
CA LEU A 284 9.18 9.23 2.14
C LEU A 284 8.75 10.62 2.63
N ALA A 285 7.91 11.33 1.87
CA ALA A 285 7.39 12.64 2.28
C ALA A 285 6.55 12.56 3.56
N LEU A 286 5.69 11.53 3.71
CA LEU A 286 4.91 11.29 4.93
C LEU A 286 5.78 11.02 6.16
N LEU A 287 6.98 10.49 5.97
CA LEU A 287 7.95 10.19 7.02
C LEU A 287 9.01 11.31 7.20
N ASN A 288 8.85 12.44 6.52
CA ASN A 288 9.83 13.54 6.51
C ASN A 288 11.24 13.09 6.10
N LEU A 289 11.33 12.14 5.14
CA LEU A 289 12.58 11.67 4.58
C LEU A 289 12.81 12.25 3.18
N ASP A 290 14.09 12.52 2.87
CA ASP A 290 14.49 13.01 1.56
C ASP A 290 14.33 11.93 0.49
N LYS A 291 13.75 12.32 -0.65
CA LYS A 291 13.66 11.47 -1.84
C LYS A 291 15.01 11.45 -2.57
N PRO A 292 15.58 10.26 -2.86
CA PRO A 292 16.78 10.15 -3.70
C PRO A 292 16.54 10.71 -5.11
N VAL A 293 17.59 11.26 -5.72
CA VAL A 293 17.55 11.78 -7.09
C VAL A 293 17.24 10.67 -8.10
N SER A 294 17.68 9.46 -7.84
CA SER A 294 17.41 8.27 -8.68
C SER A 294 15.93 7.88 -8.75
N MET A 295 15.09 8.25 -7.78
CA MET A 295 13.65 8.06 -7.87
C MET A 295 13.03 9.09 -8.81
N THR A 296 12.45 8.64 -9.93
CA THR A 296 11.82 9.51 -10.95
C THR A 296 10.41 9.94 -10.57
N GLY A 297 9.73 9.16 -9.73
CA GLY A 297 8.44 9.51 -9.16
C GLY A 297 8.51 10.77 -8.28
N LYS A 298 7.36 11.34 -7.98
CA LYS A 298 7.20 12.54 -7.15
C LYS A 298 6.14 12.31 -6.08
N SER A 299 6.22 13.04 -4.97
CA SER A 299 5.20 12.98 -3.94
C SER A 299 3.86 13.48 -4.47
N LEU A 300 2.78 12.87 -4.02
CA LEU A 300 1.38 13.24 -4.27
C LEU A 300 0.83 14.24 -3.23
N ILE A 301 1.64 14.56 -2.21
CA ILE A 301 1.29 15.46 -1.10
C ILE A 301 2.32 16.57 -0.93
#